data_d7605486c97361548ae1e1af83b2b766
#
_entry.id   d7605486c97361548ae1e1af83b2b766
#
_cell.length_a   1.000
_cell.length_b   1.000
_cell.length_c   1.000
_cell.angle_alpha   90.00
_cell.angle_beta   90.00
_cell.angle_gamma   90.00
#
_symmetry.space_group_name_H-M   'P 1'
#
loop_
_entity.id
_entity.type
_entity.pdbx_description
1 polymer ?
#
loop_
_entity_poly.entity_id
_entity_poly.type
_entity_poly.pdbx_seq_one_letter_code
_entity_poly.pdbx_strand_id
1 'polypeptide(L)'
;VTRGGGNTGKLRRRVVVAVSGLAVAAATTVMQIHPASAHIHRGEMTHVSNMPPFPVYYGAIAYGHDGSNGKAWRHLSKAQAKQRALKLCGVDTCKVVSVFTRCGAVAHDGTKYHGGYGYNRSAAEAHAMTNLGGGRIVDWACN
;
A
#
# COMPACT_ATOMS: atom_id res chain seq x y z
N VAL A 1 -40.69 -2.11 32.07
CA VAL A 1 -40.42 -1.63 33.42
C VAL A 1 -38.93 -1.55 33.65
N THR A 2 -38.51 -0.30 34.01
CA THR A 2 -37.23 0.18 34.62
C THR A 2 -35.99 0.17 33.73
N ARG A 3 -35.52 1.32 33.25
CA ARG A 3 -34.82 2.47 33.86
C ARG A 3 -33.51 2.13 34.59
N GLY A 4 -32.44 2.76 34.14
CA GLY A 4 -31.15 3.03 34.79
C GLY A 4 -30.10 3.31 33.76
N GLY A 5 -29.63 4.48 33.46
CA GLY A 5 -29.35 5.72 34.20
C GLY A 5 -27.97 5.65 34.85
N GLY A 6 -26.91 6.01 34.15
CA GLY A 6 -25.56 6.04 34.67
C GLY A 6 -24.67 7.03 33.93
N ASN A 7 -24.77 8.28 34.32
CA ASN A 7 -23.96 9.41 33.89
C ASN A 7 -22.82 9.57 34.92
N THR A 8 -21.56 9.46 34.49
CA THR A 8 -20.38 9.84 35.31
C THR A 8 -19.39 10.50 34.39
N GLY A 9 -19.25 11.81 34.37
CA GLY A 9 -18.64 12.58 35.41
C GLY A 9 -17.19 12.86 35.02
N LYS A 10 -17.00 13.89 34.14
CA LYS A 10 -15.66 14.44 33.76
C LYS A 10 -15.05 15.12 34.99
N LEU A 11 -14.02 14.56 35.58
CA LEU A 11 -13.14 15.27 36.50
C LEU A 11 -11.97 15.88 35.72
N ARG A 12 -12.09 17.17 35.46
CA ARG A 12 -10.95 18.01 35.01
C ARG A 12 -10.11 18.35 36.23
N ARG A 13 -8.97 17.71 36.42
CA ARG A 13 -7.94 18.18 37.34
C ARG A 13 -7.15 19.30 36.66
N ARG A 14 -7.37 20.54 37.12
CA ARG A 14 -6.48 21.67 36.87
C ARG A 14 -5.32 21.57 37.82
N VAL A 15 -4.11 21.34 37.29
CA VAL A 15 -2.87 21.46 38.06
C VAL A 15 -2.37 22.89 37.83
N VAL A 16 -2.38 23.67 38.90
CA VAL A 16 -1.76 24.99 38.94
C VAL A 16 -0.32 24.75 39.38
N VAL A 17 0.65 25.01 38.52
CA VAL A 17 2.06 24.99 38.86
C VAL A 17 2.49 26.43 39.12
N ALA A 18 2.82 26.69 40.38
CA ALA A 18 3.41 27.94 40.79
C ALA A 18 4.89 27.98 40.35
N VAL A 19 5.27 29.02 39.62
CA VAL A 19 6.63 29.23 39.16
C VAL A 19 7.31 30.11 40.19
N SER A 20 8.22 29.54 40.98
CA SER A 20 9.14 30.29 41.85
C SER A 20 10.38 30.69 41.05
N GLY A 21 10.61 31.99 40.93
CA GLY A 21 11.76 32.52 40.24
C GLY A 21 13.07 32.32 41.05
N LEU A 22 14.08 31.83 40.41
CA LEU A 22 15.47 31.98 40.84
C LEU A 22 16.25 32.61 39.67
N ALA A 23 16.68 33.85 39.87
CA ALA A 23 17.58 34.53 38.97
C ALA A 23 19.01 33.99 39.22
N VAL A 24 19.55 33.27 38.26
CA VAL A 24 20.97 32.92 38.23
C VAL A 24 21.62 33.72 37.10
N ALA A 25 22.52 34.62 37.50
CA ALA A 25 23.39 35.33 36.58
C ALA A 25 24.39 34.33 35.98
N ALA A 26 24.21 33.99 34.71
CA ALA A 26 25.16 33.17 33.97
C ALA A 26 26.02 34.06 33.09
N ALA A 27 27.32 33.98 33.34
CA ALA A 27 28.35 34.59 32.52
C ALA A 27 28.27 34.05 31.08
N THR A 28 28.08 34.95 30.15
CA THR A 28 28.06 34.59 28.72
C THR A 28 29.48 34.41 28.21
N THR A 29 29.97 33.19 28.18
CA THR A 29 31.12 32.83 27.35
C THR A 29 30.63 32.77 25.91
N VAL A 30 30.99 33.77 25.12
CA VAL A 30 30.79 33.75 23.68
C VAL A 30 31.69 32.68 23.06
N MET A 31 31.15 31.50 22.84
CA MET A 31 31.79 30.51 21.98
C MET A 31 31.66 31.00 20.53
N GLN A 32 32.79 31.47 19.99
CA GLN A 32 32.90 31.71 18.56
C GLN A 32 32.77 30.38 17.83
N ILE A 33 31.58 30.10 17.35
CA ILE A 33 31.36 28.98 16.42
C ILE A 33 31.96 29.43 15.09
N HIS A 34 33.14 28.97 14.77
CA HIS A 34 33.67 29.07 13.42
C HIS A 34 32.78 28.23 12.53
N PRO A 35 32.16 28.81 11.49
CA PRO A 35 31.47 27.97 10.50
C PRO A 35 32.54 27.10 9.85
N ALA A 36 32.58 25.83 10.18
CA ALA A 36 33.28 24.86 9.35
C ALA A 36 32.68 24.94 7.96
N SER A 37 33.39 25.58 7.04
CA SER A 37 33.06 25.52 5.63
C SER A 37 33.15 24.05 5.21
N ALA A 38 32.08 23.34 5.36
CA ALA A 38 31.92 22.06 4.69
C ALA A 38 31.99 22.36 3.18
N HIS A 39 33.17 22.23 2.62
CA HIS A 39 33.30 22.07 1.19
C HIS A 39 32.51 20.81 0.84
N ILE A 40 31.22 21.01 0.54
CA ILE A 40 30.45 20.02 -0.17
C ILE A 40 31.21 19.89 -1.49
N HIS A 41 32.06 18.88 -1.59
CA HIS A 41 32.43 18.34 -2.87
C HIS A 41 31.12 17.97 -3.53
N ARG A 42 30.61 18.90 -4.33
CA ARG A 42 29.58 18.62 -5.33
C ARG A 42 30.24 17.63 -6.26
N GLY A 43 30.29 16.39 -5.80
CA GLY A 43 30.63 15.26 -6.63
C GLY A 43 29.68 15.38 -7.79
N GLU A 44 30.23 15.78 -8.89
CA GLU A 44 29.64 15.70 -10.21
C GLU A 44 29.01 14.32 -10.27
N MET A 45 27.68 14.29 -10.09
CA MET A 45 26.90 13.08 -10.36
C MET A 45 27.03 12.86 -11.85
N THR A 46 28.17 12.26 -12.23
CA THR A 46 28.37 11.74 -13.56
C THR A 46 27.22 10.79 -13.82
N HIS A 47 26.23 11.32 -14.51
CA HIS A 47 25.28 10.64 -15.36
C HIS A 47 25.16 9.13 -15.15
N VAL A 48 24.30 8.74 -14.19
CA VAL A 48 23.69 7.40 -14.21
C VAL A 48 22.63 7.32 -15.32
N SER A 49 22.78 8.19 -16.34
CA SER A 49 21.81 8.38 -17.43
C SER A 49 21.74 7.24 -18.44
N ASN A 50 22.59 6.21 -18.32
CA ASN A 50 22.64 5.12 -19.28
C ASN A 50 22.28 3.75 -18.69
N MET A 51 21.72 3.70 -17.48
CA MET A 51 21.17 2.45 -17.00
C MET A 51 19.82 2.24 -17.68
N PRO A 52 19.63 1.17 -18.48
CA PRO A 52 18.33 0.90 -19.07
C PRO A 52 17.29 0.79 -17.96
N PRO A 53 16.09 1.37 -18.14
CA PRO A 53 15.05 1.29 -17.14
C PRO A 53 14.78 -0.19 -16.83
N PHE A 54 14.72 -0.52 -15.54
CA PHE A 54 14.38 -1.88 -15.12
C PHE A 54 13.05 -2.31 -15.76
N PRO A 55 12.98 -3.50 -16.36
CA PRO A 55 11.77 -3.95 -17.03
C PRO A 55 10.62 -4.06 -16.02
N VAL A 56 9.49 -3.44 -16.33
CA VAL A 56 8.25 -3.58 -15.57
C VAL A 56 7.53 -4.82 -16.08
N TYR A 57 7.30 -5.77 -15.19
CA TYR A 57 6.52 -6.96 -15.49
C TYR A 57 5.05 -6.79 -15.13
N TYR A 58 4.19 -7.45 -15.91
CA TYR A 58 2.74 -7.44 -15.74
C TYR A 58 2.22 -8.86 -15.49
N GLY A 59 1.23 -8.94 -14.60
CA GLY A 59 0.45 -10.13 -14.39
C GLY A 59 -1.04 -9.86 -14.62
N ALA A 60 -1.81 -10.92 -14.83
CA ALA A 60 -3.27 -10.88 -14.92
C ALA A 60 -3.89 -12.15 -14.35
N ILE A 61 -5.12 -12.02 -13.82
CA ILE A 61 -5.95 -13.14 -13.37
C ILE A 61 -7.28 -13.03 -14.09
N ALA A 62 -7.74 -14.14 -14.66
CA ALA A 62 -9.02 -14.28 -15.33
C ALA A 62 -9.90 -15.31 -14.61
N TYR A 63 -11.20 -15.08 -14.58
CA TYR A 63 -12.20 -16.00 -14.03
C TYR A 63 -13.41 -16.13 -14.94
N GLY A 64 -13.94 -17.34 -15.06
CA GLY A 64 -15.23 -17.68 -15.67
C GLY A 64 -16.33 -17.78 -14.61
N HIS A 65 -17.58 -17.70 -15.06
CA HIS A 65 -18.74 -17.83 -14.15
C HIS A 65 -18.84 -19.21 -13.49
N ASP A 66 -18.28 -20.21 -14.11
CA ASP A 66 -18.23 -21.60 -13.63
C ASP A 66 -17.08 -21.86 -12.63
N GLY A 67 -16.31 -20.84 -12.30
CA GLY A 67 -15.15 -20.94 -11.44
C GLY A 67 -13.84 -21.31 -12.16
N SER A 68 -13.89 -21.54 -13.49
CA SER A 68 -12.67 -21.67 -14.30
C SER A 68 -11.79 -20.45 -14.11
N ASN A 69 -10.47 -20.65 -14.01
CA ASN A 69 -9.55 -19.55 -13.78
C ASN A 69 -8.24 -19.73 -14.52
N GLY A 70 -7.56 -18.62 -14.75
CA GLY A 70 -6.23 -18.60 -15.34
C GLY A 70 -5.41 -17.44 -14.81
N LYS A 71 -4.14 -17.72 -14.51
CA LYS A 71 -3.18 -16.74 -14.00
C LYS A 71 -1.97 -16.63 -14.90
N ALA A 72 -1.50 -15.42 -15.11
CA ALA A 72 -0.27 -15.14 -15.84
C ALA A 72 0.52 -14.07 -15.10
N TRP A 73 1.84 -14.19 -15.08
CA TRP A 73 2.76 -13.23 -14.47
C TRP A 73 4.06 -13.17 -15.26
N ARG A 74 4.91 -12.17 -14.95
CA ARG A 74 6.22 -11.92 -15.58
C ARG A 74 6.14 -11.68 -17.10
N HIS A 75 5.08 -11.03 -17.58
CA HIS A 75 4.96 -10.60 -18.97
C HIS A 75 5.45 -9.16 -19.16
N LEU A 76 6.03 -8.86 -20.32
CA LEU A 76 6.54 -7.52 -20.64
C LEU A 76 5.43 -6.51 -20.99
N SER A 77 4.19 -6.98 -21.24
CA SER A 77 3.06 -6.10 -21.49
C SER A 77 1.76 -6.58 -20.84
N LYS A 78 0.88 -5.62 -20.52
CA LYS A 78 -0.47 -5.91 -20.02
C LYS A 78 -1.28 -6.78 -20.99
N ALA A 79 -1.13 -6.55 -22.30
CA ALA A 79 -1.85 -7.30 -23.32
C ALA A 79 -1.46 -8.78 -23.31
N GLN A 80 -0.17 -9.08 -23.26
CA GLN A 80 0.33 -10.46 -23.17
C GLN A 80 -0.14 -11.15 -21.89
N ALA A 81 -0.05 -10.47 -20.73
CA ALA A 81 -0.53 -11.02 -19.47
C ALA A 81 -2.03 -11.37 -19.53
N LYS A 82 -2.86 -10.47 -20.05
CA LYS A 82 -4.32 -10.68 -20.21
C LYS A 82 -4.61 -11.86 -21.14
N GLN A 83 -4.02 -11.89 -22.32
CA GLN A 83 -4.22 -12.98 -23.29
C GLN A 83 -3.81 -14.32 -22.71
N ARG A 84 -2.68 -14.37 -22.00
CA ARG A 84 -2.21 -15.59 -21.37
C ARG A 84 -3.13 -16.06 -20.26
N ALA A 85 -3.63 -15.16 -19.41
CA ALA A 85 -4.58 -15.49 -18.35
C ALA A 85 -5.89 -16.03 -18.93
N LEU A 86 -6.45 -15.40 -19.97
CA LEU A 86 -7.64 -15.89 -20.66
C LEU A 86 -7.43 -17.27 -21.29
N LYS A 87 -6.30 -17.47 -21.98
CA LYS A 87 -5.97 -18.77 -22.56
C LYS A 87 -5.85 -19.88 -21.51
N LEU A 88 -5.31 -19.56 -20.33
CA LEU A 88 -5.18 -20.53 -19.22
C LEU A 88 -6.52 -20.77 -18.51
N CYS A 89 -7.42 -19.81 -18.52
CA CYS A 89 -8.79 -19.95 -18.01
C CYS A 89 -9.62 -20.94 -18.84
N GLY A 90 -9.43 -20.96 -20.17
CA GLY A 90 -9.83 -22.04 -21.07
C GLY A 90 -11.27 -22.10 -21.49
N VAL A 91 -12.14 -21.20 -21.03
CA VAL A 91 -13.57 -21.12 -21.41
C VAL A 91 -13.94 -19.73 -21.90
N ASP A 92 -14.93 -19.64 -22.78
CA ASP A 92 -15.33 -18.37 -23.43
C ASP A 92 -15.94 -17.36 -22.45
N THR A 93 -16.45 -17.84 -21.32
CA THR A 93 -17.02 -16.99 -20.27
C THR A 93 -15.98 -16.27 -19.43
N CYS A 94 -14.70 -16.62 -19.59
CA CYS A 94 -13.59 -16.02 -18.85
C CYS A 94 -13.43 -14.54 -19.13
N LYS A 95 -13.31 -13.76 -18.07
CA LYS A 95 -13.00 -12.33 -18.11
C LYS A 95 -11.78 -12.02 -17.24
N VAL A 96 -10.95 -11.09 -17.70
CA VAL A 96 -9.84 -10.62 -16.88
C VAL A 96 -10.40 -9.79 -15.73
N VAL A 97 -10.17 -10.23 -14.49
CA VAL A 97 -10.68 -9.56 -13.27
C VAL A 97 -9.61 -8.76 -12.54
N SER A 98 -8.33 -9.12 -12.69
CA SER A 98 -7.20 -8.36 -12.11
C SER A 98 -6.06 -8.23 -13.10
N VAL A 99 -5.42 -7.05 -13.13
CA VAL A 99 -4.16 -6.78 -13.86
C VAL A 99 -3.24 -6.03 -12.90
N PHE A 100 -2.01 -6.48 -12.77
CA PHE A 100 -1.09 -5.97 -11.76
C PHE A 100 0.36 -5.91 -12.24
N THR A 101 1.18 -5.12 -11.57
CA THR A 101 2.64 -5.05 -11.76
C THR A 101 3.39 -5.70 -10.60
N ARG A 102 2.79 -5.82 -9.44
CA ARG A 102 3.36 -6.47 -8.25
C ARG A 102 2.51 -7.66 -7.84
N CYS A 103 1.43 -7.43 -7.10
CA CYS A 103 0.51 -8.48 -6.70
C CYS A 103 -0.91 -8.17 -7.14
N GLY A 104 -1.66 -9.19 -7.53
CA GLY A 104 -3.08 -9.16 -7.79
C GLY A 104 -3.81 -10.21 -6.97
N ALA A 105 -5.07 -9.94 -6.65
CA ALA A 105 -5.95 -10.88 -5.96
C ALA A 105 -7.36 -10.84 -6.55
N VAL A 106 -8.14 -11.86 -6.26
CA VAL A 106 -9.54 -11.97 -6.67
C VAL A 106 -10.39 -12.34 -5.46
N ALA A 107 -11.46 -11.59 -5.24
CA ALA A 107 -12.50 -11.87 -4.28
C ALA A 107 -13.79 -12.33 -4.97
N HIS A 108 -14.61 -13.13 -4.27
CA HIS A 108 -15.90 -13.63 -4.72
C HIS A 108 -16.94 -13.55 -3.60
N ASP A 109 -18.13 -13.06 -3.91
CA ASP A 109 -19.25 -12.90 -2.95
C ASP A 109 -20.31 -14.01 -3.02
N GLY A 110 -20.08 -15.02 -3.87
CA GLY A 110 -21.04 -16.09 -4.17
C GLY A 110 -21.70 -15.90 -5.54
N THR A 111 -21.64 -14.68 -6.12
CA THR A 111 -22.30 -14.35 -7.40
C THR A 111 -21.33 -13.80 -8.45
N LYS A 112 -20.38 -12.98 -8.04
CA LYS A 112 -19.44 -12.29 -8.93
C LYS A 112 -18.01 -12.29 -8.39
N TYR A 113 -17.08 -12.21 -9.34
CA TYR A 113 -15.65 -12.06 -9.07
C TYR A 113 -15.24 -10.60 -9.20
N HIS A 114 -14.42 -10.12 -8.29
CA HIS A 114 -13.81 -8.79 -8.37
C HIS A 114 -12.32 -8.85 -8.09
N GLY A 115 -11.55 -8.15 -8.92
CA GLY A 115 -10.10 -8.11 -8.79
C GLY A 115 -9.60 -6.92 -8.00
N GLY A 116 -8.47 -7.12 -7.34
CA GLY A 116 -7.67 -6.11 -6.68
C GLY A 116 -6.20 -6.21 -7.08
N TYR A 117 -5.44 -5.18 -6.77
CA TYR A 117 -4.00 -5.12 -6.96
C TYR A 117 -3.34 -4.36 -5.82
N GLY A 118 -2.06 -4.63 -5.59
CA GLY A 118 -1.32 -3.98 -4.50
C GLY A 118 0.18 -4.24 -4.57
N TYR A 119 0.91 -3.61 -3.65
CA TYR A 119 2.36 -3.78 -3.52
C TYR A 119 2.76 -5.18 -3.05
N ASN A 120 1.92 -5.81 -2.26
CA ASN A 120 2.07 -7.14 -1.75
C ASN A 120 0.72 -7.86 -1.80
N ARG A 121 0.70 -9.13 -1.45
CA ARG A 121 -0.49 -9.97 -1.41
C ARG A 121 -1.60 -9.36 -0.54
N SER A 122 -1.29 -8.99 0.69
CA SER A 122 -2.28 -8.45 1.63
C SER A 122 -2.96 -7.18 1.11
N ALA A 123 -2.19 -6.25 0.51
CA ALA A 123 -2.74 -5.04 -0.10
C ALA A 123 -3.62 -5.36 -1.32
N ALA A 124 -3.26 -6.35 -2.14
CA ALA A 124 -4.07 -6.77 -3.28
C ALA A 124 -5.39 -7.44 -2.82
N GLU A 125 -5.33 -8.29 -1.79
CA GLU A 125 -6.50 -8.92 -1.19
C GLU A 125 -7.45 -7.89 -0.57
N ALA A 126 -6.92 -6.95 0.23
CA ALA A 126 -7.71 -5.87 0.81
C ALA A 126 -8.41 -5.03 -0.27
N HIS A 127 -7.70 -4.69 -1.36
CA HIS A 127 -8.27 -3.95 -2.48
C HIS A 127 -9.38 -4.75 -3.20
N ALA A 128 -9.19 -6.06 -3.42
CA ALA A 128 -10.23 -6.91 -4.03
C ALA A 128 -11.50 -6.98 -3.15
N MET A 129 -11.34 -7.14 -1.84
CA MET A 129 -12.43 -7.19 -0.87
C MET A 129 -13.18 -5.85 -0.78
N THR A 130 -12.45 -4.73 -0.74
CA THR A 130 -13.05 -3.38 -0.72
C THR A 130 -13.89 -3.13 -1.97
N ASN A 131 -13.35 -3.46 -3.15
CA ASN A 131 -14.04 -3.27 -4.43
C ASN A 131 -15.30 -4.15 -4.56
N LEU A 132 -15.31 -5.32 -3.94
CA LEU A 132 -16.45 -6.23 -3.94
C LEU A 132 -17.50 -5.85 -2.89
N GLY A 133 -17.10 -5.17 -1.83
CA GLY A 133 -17.96 -4.84 -0.69
C GLY A 133 -18.12 -6.00 0.31
N GLY A 134 -17.23 -6.99 0.27
CA GLY A 134 -17.26 -8.18 1.14
C GLY A 134 -16.89 -9.46 0.38
N GLY A 135 -17.28 -10.63 0.90
CA GLY A 135 -17.00 -11.93 0.29
C GLY A 135 -15.74 -12.60 0.83
N ARG A 136 -15.06 -13.38 0.01
CA ARG A 136 -13.83 -14.10 0.37
C ARG A 136 -12.80 -14.00 -0.75
N ILE A 137 -11.53 -14.05 -0.39
CA ILE A 137 -10.45 -14.19 -1.38
C ILE A 137 -10.45 -15.62 -1.91
N VAL A 138 -10.46 -15.75 -3.23
CA VAL A 138 -10.45 -17.03 -3.93
C VAL A 138 -9.13 -17.30 -4.65
N ASP A 139 -8.38 -16.24 -4.98
CA ASP A 139 -7.11 -16.40 -5.68
C ASP A 139 -6.20 -15.17 -5.56
N TRP A 140 -4.91 -15.38 -5.81
CA TRP A 140 -3.90 -14.31 -5.87
C TRP A 140 -2.67 -14.73 -6.67
N ALA A 141 -1.90 -13.76 -7.17
CA ALA A 141 -0.59 -13.96 -7.78
C ALA A 141 0.28 -12.72 -7.63
N CYS A 142 1.60 -12.89 -7.61
CA CYS A 142 2.59 -11.81 -7.63
C CYS A 142 3.62 -12.02 -8.75
N ASN A 143 4.22 -10.90 -9.24
CA ASN A 143 5.35 -10.92 -10.17
C ASN A 143 6.68 -11.16 -9.45
#